data_11b27df1ff90df22b6394c165e87acb1
#
_entry.id   11b27df1ff90df22b6394c165e87acb1
#
_cell.length_a   1.000
_cell.length_b   1.000
_cell.length_c   1.000
_cell.angle_alpha   90.00
_cell.angle_beta   90.00
_cell.angle_gamma   90.00
#
_symmetry.space_group_name_H-M   'P 1'
#
loop_
_entity.id
_entity.type
_entity.pdbx_description
1 polymer ?
#
loop_
_entity_poly.entity_id
_entity_poly.type
_entity_poly.pdbx_seq_one_letter_code
_entity_poly.pdbx_strand_id
1 'polypeptide(L)'
;SSAASDVYKRQVDRPELGLDRSPRFNEVNLNKASILLNIARPEGRDVLLRLVALSDVVIENFRPGVVERLGIAYDDLVKVKPDIIMVSISSNGRRGPESEHPGYASVFNALGGLGYLTGYPDGPPTEIRDSVDLRVGTAAAFAAMAALLHRQRTGKGQYVDLSAREVVSTLIGEALVEFAATGRIPQRDGNHLGVYAPYDVYPCAGEDEWVAIAVTDDQEWAALCCAMGQEWLR
;
A
#
# COMPACT_ATOMS: atom_id res chain seq x y z
N SER A 1 5.27 8.85 9.38
CA SER A 1 6.23 7.81 9.73
C SER A 1 5.54 6.67 10.43
N SER A 2 5.56 5.63 9.85
CA SER A 2 4.62 4.54 9.90
C SER A 2 4.99 3.46 10.93
N ALA A 3 3.99 2.64 11.32
CA ALA A 3 4.20 1.34 11.96
C ALA A 3 5.16 0.46 11.15
N ALA A 4 5.30 0.66 9.84
CA ALA A 4 6.35 0.04 9.03
C ALA A 4 7.75 0.34 9.62
N SER A 5 8.04 1.58 10.02
CA SER A 5 9.33 1.87 10.65
C SER A 5 9.50 1.19 12.03
N ASP A 6 8.41 0.95 12.77
CA ASP A 6 8.46 0.25 14.06
C ASP A 6 8.62 -1.27 13.92
N VAL A 7 8.04 -1.86 12.90
CA VAL A 7 8.26 -3.28 12.55
C VAL A 7 9.72 -3.51 12.13
N TYR A 8 10.28 -2.58 11.34
CA TYR A 8 11.69 -2.64 10.93
C TYR A 8 12.68 -2.38 12.08
N LYS A 9 12.33 -1.61 13.08
CA LYS A 9 13.15 -1.43 14.29
C LYS A 9 13.50 -2.74 14.99
N ARG A 10 12.66 -3.75 14.88
CA ARG A 10 12.87 -5.08 15.50
C ARG A 10 13.58 -6.09 14.59
N GLN A 11 13.76 -5.76 13.31
CA GLN A 11 14.30 -6.69 12.30
C GLN A 11 15.60 -6.18 11.66
N VAL A 12 16.36 -5.34 12.34
CA VAL A 12 17.66 -4.90 11.81
C VAL A 12 18.62 -6.08 11.87
N ASP A 13 19.07 -6.54 10.71
CA ASP A 13 20.04 -7.67 10.60
C ASP A 13 21.38 -7.37 11.28
N ARG A 14 21.62 -6.12 11.63
CA ARG A 14 22.82 -5.63 12.31
C ARG A 14 22.48 -4.56 13.33
N PRO A 15 21.94 -4.93 14.49
CA PRO A 15 21.54 -3.97 15.54
C PRO A 15 22.69 -3.08 16.03
N GLU A 16 23.92 -3.54 15.91
CA GLU A 16 25.15 -2.80 16.26
C GLU A 16 25.39 -1.56 15.37
N LEU A 17 24.79 -1.51 14.17
CA LEU A 17 24.95 -0.38 13.26
C LEU A 17 23.96 0.77 13.50
N GLY A 18 22.92 0.54 14.31
CA GLY A 18 21.85 1.49 14.54
C GLY A 18 20.81 1.53 13.39
N LEU A 19 19.63 2.06 13.70
CA LEU A 19 18.50 2.14 12.76
C LEU A 19 18.76 3.04 11.57
N ASP A 20 19.45 4.14 11.79
CA ASP A 20 19.78 5.17 10.81
C ASP A 20 20.76 4.70 9.73
N ARG A 21 21.36 3.54 9.90
CA ARG A 21 22.26 2.90 8.90
C ARG A 21 21.56 1.83 8.07
N SER A 22 20.32 1.51 8.32
CA SER A 22 19.56 0.61 7.47
C SER A 22 19.22 1.31 6.14
N PRO A 23 19.58 0.75 4.97
CA PRO A 23 19.23 1.32 3.67
C PRO A 23 17.74 1.62 3.55
N ARG A 24 16.91 0.70 4.02
CA ARG A 24 15.46 0.83 3.99
C ARG A 24 14.93 1.94 4.91
N PHE A 25 15.50 2.09 6.09
CA PHE A 25 15.15 3.21 6.97
C PHE A 25 15.48 4.55 6.29
N ASN A 26 16.64 4.65 5.65
CA ASN A 26 17.07 5.86 4.97
C ASN A 26 16.18 6.18 3.76
N GLU A 27 15.81 5.16 2.98
CA GLU A 27 14.93 5.31 1.82
C GLU A 27 13.57 5.92 2.19
N VAL A 28 12.93 5.40 3.24
CA VAL A 28 11.57 5.82 3.62
C VAL A 28 11.52 7.00 4.58
N ASN A 29 12.66 7.48 5.10
CA ASN A 29 12.71 8.57 6.09
C ASN A 29 13.46 9.82 5.63
N LEU A 30 13.64 10.01 4.33
CA LEU A 30 14.23 11.22 3.78
C LEU A 30 13.46 12.47 4.23
N ASN A 31 14.19 13.52 4.57
CA ASN A 31 13.66 14.81 5.02
C ASN A 31 12.75 14.77 6.25
N LYS A 32 12.84 13.71 7.08
CA LYS A 32 12.09 13.63 8.33
C LYS A 32 12.95 14.06 9.52
N ALA A 33 12.43 14.94 10.36
CA ALA A 33 12.97 15.19 11.67
C ALA A 33 12.31 14.26 12.70
N SER A 34 13.06 13.86 13.72
CA SER A 34 12.57 12.99 14.79
C SER A 34 12.51 13.73 16.11
N ILE A 35 11.46 13.46 16.87
CA ILE A 35 11.29 13.94 18.25
C ILE A 35 10.87 12.78 19.13
N LEU A 36 11.42 12.72 20.35
CA LEU A 36 11.03 11.73 21.35
C LEU A 36 10.08 12.38 22.36
N LEU A 37 8.81 11.92 22.34
CA LEU A 37 7.76 12.39 23.24
C LEU A 37 7.04 11.21 23.89
N ASN A 38 6.82 11.29 25.21
CA ASN A 38 5.90 10.38 25.88
C ASN A 38 4.50 10.99 25.91
N ILE A 39 3.73 10.75 24.84
CA ILE A 39 2.37 11.30 24.68
C ILE A 39 1.33 10.68 25.62
N ALA A 40 1.66 9.61 26.34
CA ALA A 40 0.79 9.08 27.40
C ALA A 40 0.83 9.97 28.67
N ARG A 41 1.82 10.84 28.80
CA ARG A 41 1.89 11.81 29.87
C ARG A 41 1.28 13.16 29.44
N PRO A 42 0.59 13.87 30.34
CA PRO A 42 -0.01 15.18 30.02
C PRO A 42 0.99 16.16 29.38
N GLU A 43 2.20 16.25 29.94
CA GLU A 43 3.23 17.18 29.48
C GLU A 43 3.69 16.86 28.05
N GLY A 44 3.85 15.56 27.73
CA GLY A 44 4.20 15.11 26.37
C GLY A 44 3.08 15.36 25.36
N ARG A 45 1.81 15.15 25.78
CA ARG A 45 0.66 15.48 24.96
C ARG A 45 0.54 16.98 24.71
N ASP A 46 0.77 17.83 25.71
CA ASP A 46 0.72 19.29 25.55
C ASP A 46 1.77 19.78 24.55
N VAL A 47 2.97 19.20 24.56
CA VAL A 47 3.99 19.48 23.54
C VAL A 47 3.51 19.06 22.16
N LEU A 48 2.88 17.87 22.03
CA LEU A 48 2.31 17.41 20.76
C LEU A 48 1.23 18.37 20.25
N LEU A 49 0.31 18.80 21.10
CA LEU A 49 -0.77 19.73 20.72
C LEU A 49 -0.21 21.09 20.25
N ARG A 50 0.87 21.58 20.86
CA ARG A 50 1.57 22.78 20.36
C ARG A 50 2.19 22.56 18.97
N LEU A 51 2.72 21.36 18.67
CA LEU A 51 3.20 21.01 17.34
C LEU A 51 2.04 20.94 16.34
N VAL A 52 0.89 20.38 16.74
CA VAL A 52 -0.33 20.35 15.92
C VAL A 52 -0.77 21.76 15.54
N ALA A 53 -0.73 22.72 16.45
CA ALA A 53 -1.08 24.12 16.17
C ALA A 53 -0.25 24.75 15.04
N LEU A 54 0.97 24.24 14.84
CA LEU A 54 1.91 24.68 13.80
C LEU A 54 1.90 23.80 12.54
N SER A 55 1.13 22.70 12.56
CA SER A 55 1.12 21.69 11.50
C SER A 55 -0.08 21.88 10.57
N ASP A 56 0.06 21.44 9.33
CA ASP A 56 -1.04 21.39 8.35
C ASP A 56 -1.74 20.06 8.33
N VAL A 57 -0.97 18.99 8.53
CA VAL A 57 -1.44 17.60 8.43
C VAL A 57 -0.87 16.78 9.57
N VAL A 58 -1.71 15.99 10.20
CA VAL A 58 -1.32 14.93 11.14
C VAL A 58 -1.58 13.58 10.48
N ILE A 59 -0.58 12.70 10.49
CA ILE A 59 -0.72 11.34 9.97
C ILE A 59 -0.40 10.37 11.10
N GLU A 60 -1.26 9.39 11.30
CA GLU A 60 -1.04 8.32 12.26
C GLU A 60 -1.48 6.96 11.69
N ASN A 61 -0.94 5.88 12.23
CA ASN A 61 -1.28 4.51 11.83
C ASN A 61 -1.38 3.57 13.04
N PHE A 62 -1.93 4.07 14.13
CA PHE A 62 -2.23 3.26 15.30
C PHE A 62 -3.48 2.40 15.07
N ARG A 63 -3.64 1.38 15.91
CA ARG A 63 -4.91 0.65 15.97
C ARG A 63 -6.05 1.59 16.38
N PRO A 64 -7.28 1.31 15.92
CA PRO A 64 -8.47 2.02 16.40
C PRO A 64 -8.52 2.10 17.92
N GLY A 65 -9.00 3.20 18.46
CA GLY A 65 -9.08 3.46 19.90
C GLY A 65 -7.79 3.93 20.58
N VAL A 66 -6.63 3.93 19.88
CA VAL A 66 -5.37 4.38 20.50
C VAL A 66 -5.30 5.90 20.59
N VAL A 67 -5.60 6.61 19.51
CA VAL A 67 -5.55 8.09 19.51
C VAL A 67 -6.60 8.69 20.44
N GLU A 68 -7.76 8.03 20.57
CA GLU A 68 -8.82 8.39 21.51
C GLU A 68 -8.33 8.26 22.96
N ARG A 69 -7.71 7.14 23.32
CA ARG A 69 -7.14 6.95 24.67
C ARG A 69 -6.01 7.91 24.99
N LEU A 70 -5.28 8.35 23.97
CA LEU A 70 -4.19 9.32 24.14
C LEU A 70 -4.68 10.77 24.16
N GLY A 71 -5.96 11.04 23.87
CA GLY A 71 -6.53 12.38 23.81
C GLY A 71 -5.96 13.21 22.66
N ILE A 72 -5.73 12.57 21.52
CA ILE A 72 -5.22 13.15 20.27
C ILE A 72 -6.02 12.71 19.06
N ALA A 73 -7.29 12.33 19.27
CA ALA A 73 -8.22 12.06 18.19
C ALA A 73 -8.53 13.33 17.39
N TYR A 74 -9.10 13.18 16.21
CA TYR A 74 -9.43 14.33 15.35
C TYR A 74 -10.22 15.41 16.08
N ASP A 75 -11.21 15.04 16.88
CA ASP A 75 -12.05 15.96 17.68
C ASP A 75 -11.23 16.72 18.75
N ASP A 76 -10.10 16.19 19.20
CA ASP A 76 -9.19 16.89 20.10
C ASP A 76 -8.29 17.85 19.33
N LEU A 77 -7.83 17.45 18.15
CA LEU A 77 -6.94 18.25 17.32
C LEU A 77 -7.66 19.47 16.75
N VAL A 78 -8.92 19.38 16.35
CA VAL A 78 -9.70 20.51 15.83
C VAL A 78 -9.95 21.59 16.88
N LYS A 79 -9.92 21.27 18.18
CA LYS A 79 -10.01 22.27 19.25
C LYS A 79 -8.77 23.17 19.29
N VAL A 80 -7.62 22.65 18.87
CA VAL A 80 -6.35 23.37 18.84
C VAL A 80 -6.15 24.06 17.48
N LYS A 81 -6.52 23.37 16.38
CA LYS A 81 -6.40 23.88 15.03
C LYS A 81 -7.64 23.47 14.21
N PRO A 82 -8.62 24.39 14.08
CA PRO A 82 -9.92 24.08 13.45
C PRO A 82 -9.85 23.61 11.99
N ASP A 83 -8.79 23.97 11.28
CA ASP A 83 -8.55 23.60 9.88
C ASP A 83 -7.54 22.45 9.70
N ILE A 84 -7.22 21.73 10.78
CA ILE A 84 -6.29 20.60 10.73
C ILE A 84 -6.80 19.50 9.83
N ILE A 85 -5.90 18.86 9.11
CA ILE A 85 -6.17 17.63 8.36
C ILE A 85 -5.57 16.48 9.16
N MET A 86 -6.35 15.43 9.40
CA MET A 86 -5.86 14.21 10.01
C MET A 86 -6.09 13.03 9.08
N VAL A 87 -5.01 12.29 8.77
CA VAL A 87 -5.05 11.05 8.01
C VAL A 87 -4.76 9.89 8.95
N SER A 88 -5.75 9.07 9.21
CA SER A 88 -5.64 7.86 10.02
C SER A 88 -5.57 6.64 9.11
N ILE A 89 -4.53 5.85 9.26
CA ILE A 89 -4.31 4.64 8.48
C ILE A 89 -4.50 3.44 9.41
N SER A 90 -5.39 2.53 9.06
CA SER A 90 -5.58 1.29 9.81
C SER A 90 -5.72 0.09 8.88
N SER A 91 -5.72 -1.10 9.43
CA SER A 91 -5.89 -2.37 8.70
C SER A 91 -7.14 -2.35 7.82
N ASN A 92 -8.30 -2.15 8.45
CA ASN A 92 -9.61 -2.34 7.86
C ASN A 92 -10.49 -1.08 7.94
N GLY A 93 -9.88 0.10 8.10
CA GLY A 93 -10.61 1.32 8.44
C GLY A 93 -10.98 1.39 9.94
N ARG A 94 -11.48 2.53 10.37
CA ARG A 94 -11.87 2.74 11.78
C ARG A 94 -13.33 2.41 12.05
N ARG A 95 -14.06 2.02 11.03
CA ARG A 95 -15.50 1.68 11.11
C ARG A 95 -15.75 0.35 10.44
N GLY A 96 -16.79 -0.34 10.87
CA GLY A 96 -17.21 -1.63 10.33
C GLY A 96 -16.88 -2.81 11.25
N PRO A 97 -17.38 -3.99 10.91
CA PRO A 97 -17.32 -5.16 11.80
C PRO A 97 -15.90 -5.67 12.04
N GLU A 98 -14.97 -5.39 11.14
CA GLU A 98 -13.59 -5.87 11.21
C GLU A 98 -12.57 -4.78 11.60
N SER A 99 -13.04 -3.58 11.99
CA SER A 99 -12.17 -2.44 12.32
C SER A 99 -11.16 -2.75 13.43
N GLU A 100 -11.52 -3.59 14.39
CA GLU A 100 -10.66 -3.98 15.51
C GLU A 100 -9.62 -5.05 15.15
N HIS A 101 -9.74 -5.70 13.98
CA HIS A 101 -8.79 -6.74 13.59
C HIS A 101 -7.43 -6.14 13.27
N PRO A 102 -6.37 -6.60 13.94
CA PRO A 102 -5.02 -6.18 13.63
C PRO A 102 -4.56 -6.76 12.30
N GLY A 103 -3.69 -6.04 11.59
CA GLY A 103 -3.11 -6.55 10.36
C GLY A 103 -1.72 -5.99 10.10
N TYR A 104 -1.01 -6.69 9.24
CA TYR A 104 0.26 -6.33 8.64
C TYR A 104 0.14 -6.44 7.13
N ALA A 105 1.16 -6.04 6.38
CA ALA A 105 1.16 -6.04 4.93
C ALA A 105 0.65 -7.35 4.30
N SER A 106 1.10 -8.51 4.81
CA SER A 106 0.64 -9.83 4.35
C SER A 106 -0.86 -10.07 4.57
N VAL A 107 -1.40 -9.59 5.69
CA VAL A 107 -2.84 -9.70 5.98
C VAL A 107 -3.64 -8.80 5.05
N PHE A 108 -3.22 -7.56 4.83
CA PHE A 108 -3.89 -6.65 3.88
C PHE A 108 -3.84 -7.20 2.46
N ASN A 109 -2.70 -7.78 2.06
CA ASN A 109 -2.51 -8.39 0.75
C ASN A 109 -3.47 -9.58 0.53
N ALA A 110 -3.59 -10.44 1.53
CA ALA A 110 -4.49 -11.59 1.49
C ALA A 110 -5.98 -11.17 1.50
N LEU A 111 -6.38 -10.34 2.46
CA LEU A 111 -7.78 -9.92 2.62
C LEU A 111 -8.24 -8.93 1.55
N GLY A 112 -7.31 -8.15 0.99
CA GLY A 112 -7.58 -7.24 -0.12
C GLY A 112 -7.68 -7.93 -1.48
N GLY A 113 -7.37 -9.23 -1.56
CA GLY A 113 -7.51 -10.07 -2.76
C GLY A 113 -6.29 -10.09 -3.68
N LEU A 114 -5.39 -9.12 -3.58
CA LEU A 114 -4.21 -9.04 -4.46
C LEU A 114 -3.32 -10.27 -4.33
N GLY A 115 -3.07 -10.73 -3.09
CA GLY A 115 -2.27 -11.94 -2.84
C GLY A 115 -2.91 -13.19 -3.43
N TYR A 116 -4.25 -13.27 -3.43
CA TYR A 116 -4.95 -14.40 -4.03
C TYR A 116 -4.75 -14.46 -5.55
N LEU A 117 -4.74 -13.32 -6.23
CA LEU A 117 -4.60 -13.22 -7.68
C LEU A 117 -3.14 -13.25 -8.17
N THR A 118 -2.16 -13.14 -7.25
CA THR A 118 -0.75 -13.11 -7.60
C THR A 118 -0.12 -14.49 -7.47
N GLY A 119 0.57 -14.95 -8.52
CA GLY A 119 1.24 -16.24 -8.57
C GLY A 119 0.81 -17.09 -9.77
N TYR A 120 1.35 -18.29 -9.84
CA TYR A 120 1.01 -19.25 -10.90
C TYR A 120 -0.19 -20.11 -10.51
N PRO A 121 -0.96 -20.65 -11.50
CA PRO A 121 -2.16 -21.45 -11.25
C PRO A 121 -1.92 -22.68 -10.37
N ASP A 122 -0.80 -23.33 -10.54
CA ASP A 122 -0.35 -24.55 -9.85
C ASP A 122 0.45 -24.28 -8.57
N GLY A 123 0.71 -22.99 -8.27
CA GLY A 123 1.51 -22.54 -7.12
C GLY A 123 0.69 -21.90 -5.99
N PRO A 124 1.33 -21.62 -4.86
CA PRO A 124 0.72 -20.86 -3.80
C PRO A 124 0.55 -19.38 -4.19
N PRO A 125 -0.35 -18.64 -3.49
CA PRO A 125 -0.39 -17.17 -3.60
C PRO A 125 0.98 -16.56 -3.32
N THR A 126 1.36 -15.57 -4.11
CA THR A 126 2.65 -14.89 -3.96
C THR A 126 2.48 -13.55 -3.29
N GLU A 127 3.27 -13.29 -2.26
CA GLU A 127 3.33 -11.98 -1.62
C GLU A 127 4.43 -11.12 -2.27
N ILE A 128 4.05 -9.95 -2.76
CA ILE A 128 5.00 -8.94 -3.18
C ILE A 128 5.49 -8.21 -1.92
N ARG A 129 6.62 -8.66 -1.37
CA ARG A 129 7.20 -8.08 -0.16
C ARG A 129 7.32 -6.57 -0.25
N ASP A 130 7.02 -5.92 0.86
CA ASP A 130 7.27 -4.49 1.10
C ASP A 130 6.51 -3.52 0.18
N SER A 131 5.72 -4.02 -0.77
CA SER A 131 5.02 -3.16 -1.72
C SER A 131 3.71 -2.59 -1.16
N VAL A 132 3.03 -3.33 -0.28
CA VAL A 132 1.70 -2.95 0.23
C VAL A 132 1.79 -1.69 1.10
N ASP A 133 2.71 -1.65 2.05
CA ASP A 133 2.88 -0.48 2.94
C ASP A 133 3.24 0.78 2.15
N LEU A 134 4.08 0.67 1.11
CA LEU A 134 4.43 1.79 0.24
C LEU A 134 3.22 2.29 -0.56
N ARG A 135 2.37 1.40 -1.06
CA ARG A 135 1.13 1.75 -1.77
C ARG A 135 0.13 2.43 -0.86
N VAL A 136 -0.04 1.90 0.36
CA VAL A 136 -0.88 2.54 1.39
C VAL A 136 -0.32 3.91 1.76
N GLY A 137 1.00 4.06 1.90
CA GLY A 137 1.66 5.34 2.13
C GLY A 137 1.45 6.34 0.99
N THR A 138 1.49 5.87 -0.27
CA THR A 138 1.20 6.69 -1.46
C THR A 138 -0.26 7.14 -1.49
N ALA A 139 -1.20 6.23 -1.18
CA ALA A 139 -2.61 6.57 -1.08
C ALA A 139 -2.87 7.60 0.04
N ALA A 140 -2.19 7.47 1.18
CA ALA A 140 -2.27 8.43 2.26
C ALA A 140 -1.74 9.81 1.86
N ALA A 141 -0.63 9.87 1.12
CA ALA A 141 -0.08 11.10 0.59
C ALA A 141 -1.05 11.76 -0.40
N PHE A 142 -1.64 10.98 -1.31
CA PHE A 142 -2.67 11.47 -2.24
C PHE A 142 -3.88 12.04 -1.50
N ALA A 143 -4.39 11.32 -0.49
CA ALA A 143 -5.53 11.76 0.31
C ALA A 143 -5.21 13.05 1.10
N ALA A 144 -4.00 13.16 1.67
CA ALA A 144 -3.54 14.37 2.33
C ALA A 144 -3.47 15.57 1.36
N MET A 145 -2.97 15.37 0.15
CA MET A 145 -2.91 16.41 -0.88
C MET A 145 -4.32 16.84 -1.33
N ALA A 146 -5.24 15.90 -1.52
CA ALA A 146 -6.63 16.20 -1.85
C ALA A 146 -7.33 17.00 -0.74
N ALA A 147 -7.08 16.63 0.53
CA ALA A 147 -7.59 17.35 1.69
C ALA A 147 -6.98 18.75 1.82
N LEU A 148 -5.69 18.92 1.51
CA LEU A 148 -5.03 20.23 1.46
C LEU A 148 -5.65 21.14 0.38
N LEU A 149 -5.91 20.60 -0.81
CA LEU A 149 -6.58 21.32 -1.88
C LEU A 149 -8.01 21.72 -1.49
N HIS A 150 -8.75 20.82 -0.84
CA HIS A 150 -10.07 21.13 -0.29
C HIS A 150 -9.98 22.26 0.75
N ARG A 151 -9.06 22.17 1.70
CA ARG A 151 -8.84 23.21 2.73
C ARG A 151 -8.48 24.55 2.09
N GLN A 152 -7.65 24.56 1.07
CA GLN A 152 -7.29 25.78 0.36
C GLN A 152 -8.49 26.49 -0.28
N ARG A 153 -9.46 25.70 -0.76
CA ARG A 153 -10.70 26.22 -1.39
C ARG A 153 -11.78 26.61 -0.41
N THR A 154 -11.86 25.94 0.73
CA THR A 154 -13.01 26.04 1.65
C THR A 154 -12.66 26.60 3.03
N GLY A 155 -11.37 26.66 3.37
CA GLY A 155 -10.89 26.99 4.72
C GLY A 155 -11.12 25.88 5.74
N LYS A 156 -11.60 24.69 5.35
CA LYS A 156 -11.98 23.61 6.28
C LYS A 156 -10.98 22.45 6.22
N GLY A 157 -10.55 22.00 7.40
CA GLY A 157 -9.82 20.74 7.57
C GLY A 157 -10.71 19.52 7.34
N GLN A 158 -10.10 18.35 7.31
CA GLN A 158 -10.80 17.08 7.11
C GLN A 158 -10.17 15.95 7.92
N TYR A 159 -11.02 15.01 8.34
CA TYR A 159 -10.59 13.69 8.80
C TYR A 159 -10.65 12.71 7.62
N VAL A 160 -9.55 12.01 7.40
CA VAL A 160 -9.42 10.96 6.38
C VAL A 160 -9.19 9.64 7.08
N ASP A 161 -10.11 8.70 6.92
CA ASP A 161 -10.00 7.32 7.37
C ASP A 161 -9.57 6.44 6.19
N LEU A 162 -8.35 5.90 6.26
CA LEU A 162 -7.75 5.09 5.20
C LEU A 162 -7.59 3.65 5.64
N SER A 163 -8.26 2.74 4.95
CA SER A 163 -8.14 1.30 5.13
C SER A 163 -7.04 0.74 4.23
N ALA A 164 -6.02 0.11 4.81
CA ALA A 164 -4.96 -0.54 4.04
C ALA A 164 -5.52 -1.67 3.16
N ARG A 165 -6.47 -2.45 3.66
CA ARG A 165 -7.16 -3.49 2.90
C ARG A 165 -7.89 -2.94 1.68
N GLU A 166 -8.63 -1.83 1.84
CA GLU A 166 -9.37 -1.22 0.74
C GLU A 166 -8.43 -0.64 -0.31
N VAL A 167 -7.31 -0.04 0.10
CA VAL A 167 -6.27 0.41 -0.83
C VAL A 167 -5.76 -0.78 -1.66
N VAL A 168 -5.49 -1.93 -1.05
CA VAL A 168 -5.08 -3.14 -1.78
C VAL A 168 -6.17 -3.60 -2.74
N SER A 169 -7.44 -3.59 -2.32
CA SER A 169 -8.56 -3.98 -3.17
C SER A 169 -8.72 -3.07 -4.40
N THR A 170 -8.33 -1.79 -4.32
CA THR A 170 -8.35 -0.91 -5.51
C THR A 170 -7.35 -1.32 -6.59
N LEU A 171 -6.33 -2.13 -6.26
CA LEU A 171 -5.32 -2.59 -7.20
C LEU A 171 -5.78 -3.79 -8.05
N ILE A 172 -6.91 -4.38 -7.69
CA ILE A 172 -7.54 -5.50 -8.40
C ILE A 172 -8.91 -5.11 -8.97
N GLY A 173 -9.07 -3.85 -9.35
CA GLY A 173 -10.34 -3.30 -9.83
C GLY A 173 -10.95 -4.10 -10.98
N GLU A 174 -10.14 -4.59 -11.92
CA GLU A 174 -10.56 -5.40 -13.06
C GLU A 174 -11.22 -6.71 -12.59
N ALA A 175 -10.63 -7.41 -11.63
CA ALA A 175 -11.18 -8.63 -11.06
C ALA A 175 -12.52 -8.38 -10.35
N LEU A 176 -12.66 -7.23 -9.67
CA LEU A 176 -13.91 -6.84 -9.02
C LEU A 176 -15.00 -6.54 -10.05
N VAL A 177 -14.66 -5.86 -11.15
CA VAL A 177 -15.59 -5.59 -12.26
C VAL A 177 -16.01 -6.88 -12.94
N GLU A 178 -15.07 -7.80 -13.23
CA GLU A 178 -15.37 -9.09 -13.80
C GLU A 178 -16.33 -9.90 -12.92
N PHE A 179 -16.04 -9.97 -11.61
CA PHE A 179 -16.93 -10.65 -10.68
C PHE A 179 -18.33 -10.01 -10.64
N ALA A 180 -18.41 -8.68 -10.60
CA ALA A 180 -19.69 -7.99 -10.61
C ALA A 180 -20.51 -8.24 -11.88
N ALA A 181 -19.85 -8.36 -13.03
CA ALA A 181 -20.50 -8.58 -14.32
C ALA A 181 -20.89 -10.03 -14.56
N THR A 182 -20.11 -10.99 -14.09
CA THR A 182 -20.22 -12.40 -14.49
C THR A 182 -20.50 -13.37 -13.34
N GLY A 183 -20.26 -12.96 -12.09
CA GLY A 183 -20.24 -13.84 -10.91
C GLY A 183 -19.02 -14.77 -10.84
N ARG A 184 -18.09 -14.69 -11.80
CA ARG A 184 -16.89 -15.51 -11.84
C ARG A 184 -15.81 -14.90 -10.95
N ILE A 185 -15.21 -15.72 -10.10
CA ILE A 185 -14.03 -15.33 -9.31
C ILE A 185 -12.78 -15.59 -10.16
N PRO A 186 -12.05 -14.53 -10.58
CA PRO A 186 -10.79 -14.69 -11.30
C PRO A 186 -9.79 -15.52 -10.48
N GLN A 187 -8.98 -16.30 -11.18
CA GLN A 187 -7.94 -17.12 -10.57
C GLN A 187 -6.56 -16.55 -10.91
N ARG A 188 -5.54 -17.04 -10.20
CA ARG A 188 -4.14 -16.74 -10.55
C ARG A 188 -3.85 -17.26 -11.95
N ASP A 189 -3.17 -16.47 -12.76
CA ASP A 189 -2.86 -16.80 -14.15
C ASP A 189 -1.38 -16.56 -14.51
N GLY A 190 -0.53 -16.40 -13.50
CA GLY A 190 0.91 -16.15 -13.69
C GLY A 190 1.17 -14.85 -14.43
N ASN A 191 1.89 -14.96 -15.53
CA ASN A 191 2.16 -13.85 -16.45
C ASN A 191 1.26 -13.88 -17.69
N HIS A 192 0.33 -14.81 -17.75
CA HIS A 192 -0.57 -14.96 -18.89
C HIS A 192 -1.56 -13.78 -18.96
N LEU A 193 -1.81 -13.29 -20.16
CA LEU A 193 -2.85 -12.30 -20.44
C LEU A 193 -3.78 -12.86 -21.52
N GLY A 194 -4.92 -13.38 -21.09
CA GLY A 194 -5.82 -14.18 -21.91
C GLY A 194 -6.44 -13.52 -23.15
N VAL A 195 -6.19 -12.23 -23.38
CA VAL A 195 -6.62 -11.50 -24.59
C VAL A 195 -5.59 -11.55 -25.72
N TYR A 196 -4.38 -12.00 -25.44
CA TYR A 196 -3.29 -12.12 -26.42
C TYR A 196 -2.66 -13.51 -26.36
N ALA A 197 -2.10 -13.99 -27.49
CA ALA A 197 -1.41 -15.26 -27.56
C ALA A 197 -0.39 -15.28 -28.72
N PRO A 198 0.88 -15.65 -28.45
CA PRO A 198 1.46 -15.94 -27.12
C PRO A 198 1.70 -14.67 -26.30
N TYR A 199 1.39 -14.74 -25.01
CA TYR A 199 1.67 -13.65 -24.07
C TYR A 199 1.99 -14.27 -22.70
N ASP A 200 3.26 -14.56 -22.45
CA ASP A 200 3.71 -15.19 -21.21
C ASP A 200 5.24 -15.20 -21.12
N VAL A 201 5.76 -15.83 -20.08
CA VAL A 201 7.18 -16.15 -19.88
C VAL A 201 7.38 -17.64 -20.16
N TYR A 202 8.31 -17.97 -21.06
CA TYR A 202 8.55 -19.32 -21.54
C TYR A 202 9.97 -19.78 -21.17
N PRO A 203 10.17 -21.07 -20.81
CA PRO A 203 11.50 -21.61 -20.57
C PRO A 203 12.29 -21.71 -21.87
N CYS A 204 13.58 -21.40 -21.80
CA CYS A 204 14.54 -21.56 -22.90
C CYS A 204 15.40 -22.80 -22.70
N ALA A 205 16.25 -23.08 -23.70
CA ALA A 205 17.29 -24.09 -23.59
C ALA A 205 18.36 -23.60 -22.60
N GLY A 206 18.61 -24.38 -21.54
CA GLY A 206 19.55 -24.02 -20.48
C GLY A 206 18.94 -24.27 -19.11
N GLU A 207 19.71 -23.96 -18.05
CA GLU A 207 19.24 -24.04 -16.68
C GLU A 207 18.81 -22.65 -16.24
N ASP A 208 17.54 -22.53 -15.83
CA ASP A 208 16.92 -21.27 -15.36
C ASP A 208 16.99 -20.09 -16.38
N GLU A 209 16.93 -20.44 -17.68
CA GLU A 209 16.90 -19.49 -18.78
C GLU A 209 15.44 -19.28 -19.24
N TRP A 210 15.03 -18.02 -19.37
CA TRP A 210 13.63 -17.65 -19.66
C TRP A 210 13.54 -16.56 -20.73
N VAL A 211 12.48 -16.57 -21.52
CA VAL A 211 12.14 -15.52 -22.47
C VAL A 211 10.72 -15.03 -22.23
N ALA A 212 10.53 -13.71 -22.19
CA ALA A 212 9.21 -13.10 -22.22
C ALA A 212 8.80 -12.86 -23.68
N ILE A 213 7.64 -13.36 -24.06
CA ILE A 213 7.05 -13.18 -25.39
C ILE A 213 5.69 -12.49 -25.20
N ALA A 214 5.49 -11.39 -25.90
CA ALA A 214 4.23 -10.68 -25.97
C ALA A 214 3.90 -10.40 -27.43
N VAL A 215 2.81 -10.98 -27.92
CA VAL A 215 2.30 -10.76 -29.28
C VAL A 215 0.92 -10.13 -29.14
N THR A 216 0.78 -8.92 -29.63
CA THR A 216 -0.43 -8.10 -29.48
C THR A 216 -1.15 -7.82 -30.78
N ASP A 217 -0.51 -8.13 -31.92
CA ASP A 217 -1.09 -7.99 -33.26
C ASP A 217 -0.55 -9.03 -34.25
N ASP A 218 -1.16 -9.08 -35.45
CA ASP A 218 -0.79 -10.01 -36.50
C ASP A 218 0.61 -9.75 -37.09
N GLN A 219 1.09 -8.53 -37.05
CA GLN A 219 2.42 -8.19 -37.53
C GLN A 219 3.52 -8.75 -36.62
N GLU A 220 3.32 -8.63 -35.31
CA GLU A 220 4.22 -9.21 -34.30
C GLU A 220 4.18 -10.74 -34.36
N TRP A 221 3.00 -11.34 -34.58
CA TRP A 221 2.87 -12.77 -34.80
C TRP A 221 3.68 -13.23 -36.04
N ALA A 222 3.54 -12.52 -37.16
CA ALA A 222 4.30 -12.84 -38.36
C ALA A 222 5.83 -12.71 -38.16
N ALA A 223 6.27 -11.71 -37.39
CA ALA A 223 7.67 -11.54 -37.05
C ALA A 223 8.21 -12.68 -36.17
N LEU A 224 7.42 -13.10 -35.16
CA LEU A 224 7.75 -14.25 -34.31
C LEU A 224 7.85 -15.54 -35.13
N CYS A 225 6.88 -15.83 -36.03
CA CYS A 225 6.93 -16.97 -36.90
C CYS A 225 8.18 -17.01 -37.78
N CYS A 226 8.58 -15.85 -38.30
CA CYS A 226 9.81 -15.70 -39.08
C CYS A 226 11.05 -16.00 -38.23
N ALA A 227 11.11 -15.45 -37.02
CA ALA A 227 12.23 -15.66 -36.10
C ALA A 227 12.38 -17.14 -35.68
N MET A 228 11.24 -17.86 -35.56
CA MET A 228 11.23 -19.30 -35.28
C MET A 228 11.48 -20.17 -36.50
N GLY A 229 11.58 -19.62 -37.71
CA GLY A 229 11.65 -20.40 -38.95
C GLY A 229 10.37 -21.17 -39.27
N GLN A 230 9.23 -20.74 -38.74
CA GLN A 230 7.91 -21.41 -38.88
C GLN A 230 6.95 -20.54 -39.71
N GLU A 231 7.38 -20.14 -40.92
CA GLU A 231 6.60 -19.23 -41.78
C GLU A 231 5.21 -19.75 -42.17
N TRP A 232 4.99 -21.05 -42.09
CA TRP A 232 3.71 -21.69 -42.36
C TRP A 232 2.62 -21.43 -41.28
N LEU A 233 2.98 -20.89 -40.14
CA LEU A 233 2.06 -20.50 -39.06
C LEU A 233 1.48 -19.07 -39.24
N ARG A 234 1.90 -18.34 -40.25
CA ARG A 234 1.44 -16.97 -40.51
C ARG A 234 -0.03 -16.89 -40.89
#